data_5b128c992181af06c02b62e45eb9ed38
#
_entry.id   5b128c992181af06c02b62e45eb9ed38
#
_cell.length_a   1.000
_cell.length_b   1.000
_cell.length_c   1.000
_cell.angle_alpha   90.00
_cell.angle_beta   90.00
_cell.angle_gamma   90.00
#
_symmetry.space_group_name_H-M   'P 1'
#
loop_
_entity.id
_entity.type
_entity.pdbx_description
1 polymer ?
#
loop_
_entity_poly.entity_id
_entity_poly.type
_entity_poly.pdbx_seq_one_letter_code
_entity_poly.pdbx_strand_id
1 'polypeptide(L)'
;MKKLLILIIAIINLNALDNFRQPNIIGKWQIKTENNNKILLMGKMRNDFIVDFKFDGSLYVEDENFSSYLWESGLNNTIITYSRSDKFKSQKFSEKRFKIIDQINNNCYLAKMYQTDDNIVLCRYFKKPKPQPIQQKKKLEIIMR
;
A
#
# COMPACT_ATOMS: atom_id res chain seq x y z
N MET A 1 -22.93 -35.42 -25.33
CA MET A 1 -23.42 -34.52 -24.25
C MET A 1 -22.47 -34.43 -23.07
N LYS A 2 -21.87 -35.50 -22.56
CA LYS A 2 -20.94 -35.43 -21.41
C LYS A 2 -19.69 -34.53 -21.63
N LYS A 3 -19.15 -34.49 -22.85
CA LYS A 3 -17.98 -33.65 -23.19
C LYS A 3 -18.29 -32.14 -23.22
N LEU A 4 -19.52 -31.76 -23.59
CA LEU A 4 -19.97 -30.38 -23.62
C LEU A 4 -20.14 -29.81 -22.20
N LEU A 5 -20.64 -30.65 -21.28
CA LEU A 5 -20.83 -30.26 -19.87
C LEU A 5 -19.52 -29.99 -19.17
N ILE A 6 -18.47 -30.78 -19.45
CA ILE A 6 -17.12 -30.56 -18.88
C ILE A 6 -16.52 -29.25 -19.39
N LEU A 7 -16.72 -28.88 -20.65
CA LEU A 7 -16.24 -27.63 -21.22
C LEU A 7 -16.92 -26.42 -20.59
N ILE A 8 -18.21 -26.48 -20.31
CA ILE A 8 -18.97 -25.41 -19.66
C ILE A 8 -18.48 -25.18 -18.21
N ILE A 9 -18.22 -26.28 -17.46
CA ILE A 9 -17.70 -26.20 -16.09
C ILE A 9 -16.29 -25.61 -16.07
N ALA A 10 -15.42 -25.92 -17.05
CA ALA A 10 -14.09 -25.35 -17.19
C ALA A 10 -14.14 -23.84 -17.49
N ILE A 11 -15.09 -23.38 -18.32
CA ILE A 11 -15.27 -21.96 -18.64
C ILE A 11 -15.77 -21.17 -17.43
N ILE A 12 -16.66 -21.75 -16.61
CA ILE A 12 -17.19 -21.12 -15.40
C ILE A 12 -16.07 -20.95 -14.35
N ASN A 13 -15.16 -21.91 -14.23
CA ASN A 13 -14.02 -21.82 -13.31
C ASN A 13 -12.96 -20.81 -13.76
N LEU A 14 -12.78 -20.59 -15.07
CA LEU A 14 -11.85 -19.57 -15.59
C LEU A 14 -12.36 -18.15 -15.31
N ASN A 15 -13.66 -17.91 -15.32
CA ASN A 15 -14.24 -16.60 -15.01
C ASN A 15 -14.24 -16.26 -13.51
N ALA A 16 -14.11 -17.26 -12.62
CA ALA A 16 -14.02 -17.03 -11.17
C ALA A 16 -12.63 -16.56 -10.70
N LEU A 17 -11.60 -16.75 -11.51
CA LEU A 17 -10.21 -16.36 -11.19
C LEU A 17 -9.87 -14.92 -11.55
N ASP A 18 -10.70 -14.24 -12.34
CA ASP A 18 -10.38 -12.92 -12.91
C ASP A 18 -11.05 -11.72 -12.19
N ASN A 19 -11.76 -11.94 -11.09
CA ASN A 19 -12.48 -10.87 -10.41
C ASN A 19 -11.65 -10.06 -9.41
N PHE A 20 -10.37 -10.40 -9.20
CA PHE A 20 -9.48 -9.56 -8.41
C PHE A 20 -8.84 -8.51 -9.32
N ARG A 21 -9.59 -7.43 -9.56
CA ARG A 21 -9.07 -6.27 -10.29
C ARG A 21 -7.86 -5.74 -9.55
N GLN A 22 -6.72 -5.61 -10.26
CA GLN A 22 -5.50 -5.04 -9.68
C GLN A 22 -5.83 -3.73 -8.95
N PRO A 23 -5.57 -3.63 -7.65
CA PRO A 23 -5.96 -2.45 -6.87
C PRO A 23 -5.18 -1.24 -7.37
N ASN A 24 -5.84 -0.08 -7.43
CA ASN A 24 -5.17 1.18 -7.70
C ASN A 24 -4.36 1.57 -6.47
N ILE A 25 -3.04 1.36 -6.54
CA ILE A 25 -2.13 1.65 -5.43
C ILE A 25 -1.66 3.12 -5.40
N ILE A 26 -1.97 3.92 -6.43
CA ILE A 26 -1.54 5.32 -6.47
C ILE A 26 -2.12 6.09 -5.29
N GLY A 27 -1.28 6.91 -4.63
CA GLY A 27 -1.63 7.72 -3.47
C GLY A 27 -0.92 7.32 -2.20
N LYS A 28 -1.34 7.89 -1.09
CA LYS A 28 -0.73 7.67 0.23
C LYS A 28 -1.31 6.45 0.93
N TRP A 29 -0.42 5.64 1.48
CA TRP A 29 -0.73 4.42 2.19
C TRP A 29 0.05 4.31 3.49
N GLN A 30 -0.57 3.73 4.50
CA GLN A 30 0.11 3.23 5.68
C GLN A 30 0.33 1.74 5.50
N ILE A 31 1.59 1.30 5.64
CA ILE A 31 1.99 -0.10 5.59
C ILE A 31 2.36 -0.52 7.01
N LYS A 32 1.68 -1.54 7.53
CA LYS A 32 1.96 -2.13 8.84
C LYS A 32 2.21 -3.62 8.73
N THR A 33 3.11 -4.14 9.54
CA THR A 33 3.26 -5.59 9.70
C THR A 33 2.13 -6.13 10.58
N GLU A 34 1.60 -7.29 10.22
CA GLU A 34 0.50 -7.92 10.96
C GLU A 34 0.89 -8.26 12.40
N ASN A 35 2.12 -8.72 12.61
CA ASN A 35 2.63 -9.17 13.91
C ASN A 35 3.50 -8.13 14.62
N ASN A 36 3.46 -6.86 14.25
CA ASN A 36 4.35 -5.80 14.77
C ASN A 36 5.86 -6.07 14.58
N ASN A 37 6.24 -7.06 13.80
CA ASN A 37 7.63 -7.31 13.47
C ASN A 37 8.21 -6.17 12.64
N LYS A 38 9.48 -5.83 12.88
CA LYS A 38 10.18 -4.88 12.03
C LYS A 38 10.56 -5.54 10.71
N ILE A 39 10.29 -4.90 9.61
CA ILE A 39 10.71 -5.30 8.27
C ILE A 39 11.62 -4.25 7.66
N LEU A 40 12.53 -4.69 6.79
CA LEU A 40 13.35 -3.80 5.99
C LEU A 40 12.60 -3.43 4.72
N LEU A 41 12.18 -2.18 4.62
CA LEU A 41 11.53 -1.64 3.45
C LEU A 41 12.09 -0.24 3.18
N MET A 42 12.46 0.04 1.92
CA MET A 42 13.01 1.34 1.52
C MET A 42 14.16 1.83 2.43
N GLY A 43 15.10 0.92 2.73
CA GLY A 43 16.27 1.21 3.55
C GLY A 43 16.02 1.47 5.04
N LYS A 44 14.77 1.33 5.51
CA LYS A 44 14.38 1.56 6.92
C LYS A 44 13.86 0.28 7.54
N MET A 45 14.28 0.00 8.77
CA MET A 45 13.83 -1.16 9.57
C MET A 45 12.73 -0.71 10.54
N ARG A 46 11.47 -0.93 10.16
CA ARG A 46 10.28 -0.49 10.94
C ARG A 46 9.14 -1.50 10.82
N ASN A 47 8.15 -1.35 11.66
CA ASN A 47 6.88 -2.08 11.59
C ASN A 47 5.72 -1.23 11.03
N ASP A 48 5.95 0.06 10.79
CA ASP A 48 4.97 1.01 10.29
C ASP A 48 5.65 2.00 9.33
N PHE A 49 5.05 2.18 8.15
CA PHE A 49 5.53 3.09 7.11
C PHE A 49 4.36 3.90 6.56
N ILE A 50 4.60 5.18 6.28
CA ILE A 50 3.72 5.98 5.44
C ILE A 50 4.43 6.20 4.11
N VAL A 51 3.80 5.81 3.02
CA VAL A 51 4.36 5.87 1.67
C VAL A 51 3.40 6.56 0.71
N ASP A 52 3.93 7.17 -0.32
CA ASP A 52 3.14 7.81 -1.38
C ASP A 52 3.60 7.28 -2.75
N PHE A 53 2.78 6.45 -3.35
CA PHE A 53 2.99 5.90 -4.69
C PHE A 53 2.50 6.90 -5.74
N LYS A 54 3.42 7.49 -6.47
CA LYS A 54 3.10 8.46 -7.52
C LYS A 54 2.87 7.76 -8.87
N PHE A 55 2.06 8.39 -9.69
CA PHE A 55 1.75 7.90 -11.04
C PHE A 55 2.98 7.76 -11.94
N ASP A 56 4.00 8.59 -11.76
CA ASP A 56 5.25 8.57 -12.52
C ASP A 56 6.24 7.46 -12.09
N GLY A 57 5.84 6.59 -11.16
CA GLY A 57 6.66 5.53 -10.61
C GLY A 57 7.56 5.96 -9.44
N SER A 58 7.50 7.22 -9.03
CA SER A 58 8.21 7.69 -7.84
C SER A 58 7.53 7.19 -6.56
N LEU A 59 8.33 6.82 -5.57
CA LEU A 59 7.87 6.39 -4.25
C LEU A 59 8.49 7.29 -3.18
N TYR A 60 7.65 7.98 -2.45
CA TYR A 60 8.04 8.81 -1.33
C TYR A 60 7.76 8.11 -0.01
N VAL A 61 8.70 8.19 0.92
CA VAL A 61 8.57 7.61 2.26
C VAL A 61 8.33 8.74 3.24
N GLU A 62 7.18 8.72 3.90
CA GLU A 62 6.77 9.76 4.84
C GLU A 62 6.69 11.14 4.18
N ASP A 63 7.23 12.19 4.82
CA ASP A 63 7.23 13.56 4.33
C ASP A 63 8.57 13.93 3.65
N GLU A 64 9.26 12.96 3.02
CA GLU A 64 10.49 13.24 2.28
C GLU A 64 10.22 14.19 1.10
N ASN A 65 11.10 15.18 0.90
CA ASN A 65 10.96 16.17 -0.17
C ASN A 65 11.40 15.64 -1.54
N PHE A 66 12.10 14.50 -1.57
CA PHE A 66 12.53 13.85 -2.80
C PHE A 66 12.38 12.33 -2.70
N SER A 67 12.19 11.68 -3.82
CA SER A 67 12.04 10.24 -3.89
C SER A 67 13.39 9.57 -4.15
N SER A 68 13.87 8.81 -3.16
CA SER A 68 15.04 7.92 -3.32
C SER A 68 14.66 6.55 -3.87
N TYR A 69 13.37 6.25 -3.97
CA TYR A 69 12.82 4.96 -4.38
C TYR A 69 11.88 5.09 -5.57
N LEU A 70 11.74 4.00 -6.28
CA LEU A 70 10.80 3.83 -7.38
C LEU A 70 9.91 2.62 -7.10
N TRP A 71 8.77 2.58 -7.76
CA TRP A 71 7.87 1.45 -7.71
C TRP A 71 7.33 1.12 -9.08
N GLU A 72 6.92 -0.12 -9.26
CA GLU A 72 6.24 -0.60 -10.45
C GLU A 72 5.26 -1.71 -10.09
N SER A 73 4.25 -1.89 -10.92
CA SER A 73 3.34 -3.03 -10.83
C SER A 73 3.94 -4.23 -11.55
N GLY A 74 4.05 -5.33 -10.85
CA GLY A 74 4.40 -6.63 -11.42
C GLY A 74 3.17 -7.46 -11.79
N LEU A 75 3.41 -8.68 -12.21
CA LEU A 75 2.36 -9.66 -12.48
C LEU A 75 1.68 -10.12 -11.19
N ASN A 76 0.44 -10.63 -11.30
CA ASN A 76 -0.29 -11.25 -10.20
C ASN A 76 -0.42 -10.36 -8.95
N ASN A 77 -0.81 -9.09 -9.12
CA ASN A 77 -0.99 -8.12 -8.04
C ASN A 77 0.27 -7.91 -7.18
N THR A 78 1.44 -8.06 -7.77
CA THR A 78 2.72 -7.79 -7.13
C THR A 78 3.08 -6.32 -7.29
N ILE A 79 3.57 -5.72 -6.20
CA ILE A 79 4.18 -4.40 -6.18
C ILE A 79 5.68 -4.59 -5.96
N ILE A 80 6.47 -3.91 -6.77
CA ILE A 80 7.92 -3.97 -6.74
C ILE A 80 8.43 -2.59 -6.38
N THR A 81 9.30 -2.51 -5.38
CA THR A 81 9.96 -1.27 -4.97
C THR A 81 11.47 -1.45 -5.02
N TYR A 82 12.18 -0.43 -5.43
CA TYR A 82 13.65 -0.46 -5.51
C TYR A 82 14.23 0.94 -5.42
N SER A 83 15.51 1.03 -5.05
CA SER A 83 16.22 2.31 -5.00
C SER A 83 16.36 2.92 -6.40
N ARG A 84 16.22 4.22 -6.50
CA ARG A 84 16.45 4.96 -7.76
C ARG A 84 17.86 4.73 -8.33
N SER A 85 18.86 4.49 -7.49
CA SER A 85 20.22 4.14 -7.91
C SER A 85 20.31 2.81 -8.65
N ASP A 86 19.35 1.92 -8.48
CA ASP A 86 19.28 0.60 -9.10
C ASP A 86 18.49 0.58 -10.41
N LYS A 87 17.88 1.71 -10.81
CA LYS A 87 16.95 1.78 -11.95
C LYS A 87 17.48 1.15 -13.23
N PHE A 88 18.75 1.41 -13.54
CA PHE A 88 19.39 0.95 -14.78
C PHE A 88 20.31 -0.26 -14.60
N LYS A 89 20.37 -0.83 -13.40
CA LYS A 89 21.15 -2.04 -13.14
C LYS A 89 20.40 -3.27 -13.62
N SER A 90 21.13 -4.23 -14.17
CA SER A 90 20.57 -5.55 -14.53
C SER A 90 20.07 -6.32 -13.32
N GLN A 91 20.73 -6.16 -12.18
CA GLN A 91 20.31 -6.71 -10.90
C GLN A 91 20.03 -5.59 -9.91
N LYS A 92 18.80 -5.54 -9.41
CA LYS A 92 18.35 -4.55 -8.43
C LYS A 92 18.51 -5.11 -7.02
N PHE A 93 19.62 -4.81 -6.37
CA PHE A 93 19.93 -5.32 -5.02
C PHE A 93 18.98 -4.81 -3.93
N SER A 94 18.40 -3.62 -4.13
CA SER A 94 17.44 -3.01 -3.19
C SER A 94 16.01 -3.45 -3.41
N GLU A 95 15.74 -4.32 -4.39
CA GLU A 95 14.40 -4.72 -4.77
C GLU A 95 13.66 -5.42 -3.63
N LYS A 96 12.45 -4.97 -3.38
CA LYS A 96 11.48 -5.63 -2.51
C LYS A 96 10.20 -5.86 -3.28
N ARG A 97 9.62 -7.03 -3.06
CA ARG A 97 8.36 -7.43 -3.70
C ARG A 97 7.34 -7.79 -2.64
N PHE A 98 6.13 -7.32 -2.81
CA PHE A 98 5.01 -7.78 -2.02
C PHE A 98 3.80 -8.03 -2.92
N LYS A 99 3.08 -9.09 -2.64
CA LYS A 99 1.89 -9.50 -3.38
C LYS A 99 0.66 -9.17 -2.56
N ILE A 100 -0.26 -8.41 -3.15
CA ILE A 100 -1.58 -8.20 -2.57
C ILE A 100 -2.37 -9.50 -2.72
N ILE A 101 -2.82 -10.07 -1.60
CA ILE A 101 -3.47 -11.38 -1.54
C ILE A 101 -4.96 -11.28 -1.23
N ASP A 102 -5.40 -10.23 -0.54
CA ASP A 102 -6.79 -10.06 -0.19
C ASP A 102 -7.14 -8.57 0.02
N GLN A 103 -8.42 -8.26 -0.11
CA GLN A 103 -8.99 -6.97 0.24
C GLN A 103 -9.74 -7.09 1.57
N ILE A 104 -9.20 -6.45 2.62
CA ILE A 104 -9.80 -6.47 3.96
C ILE A 104 -11.08 -5.64 3.99
N ASN A 105 -11.02 -4.44 3.39
CA ASN A 105 -12.15 -3.51 3.23
C ASN A 105 -11.84 -2.52 2.08
N ASN A 106 -12.72 -1.56 1.85
CA ASN A 106 -12.57 -0.59 0.75
C ASN A 106 -11.27 0.22 0.78
N ASN A 107 -10.61 0.32 1.94
CA ASN A 107 -9.42 1.14 2.14
C ASN A 107 -8.18 0.34 2.53
N CYS A 108 -8.29 -0.96 2.76
CA CYS A 108 -7.20 -1.78 3.26
C CYS A 108 -7.04 -3.09 2.47
N TYR A 109 -5.80 -3.46 2.23
CA TYR A 109 -5.41 -4.72 1.60
C TYR A 109 -4.46 -5.51 2.51
N LEU A 110 -4.56 -6.83 2.44
CA LEU A 110 -3.58 -7.74 2.97
C LEU A 110 -2.57 -8.08 1.86
N ALA A 111 -1.29 -8.00 2.17
CA ALA A 111 -0.23 -8.38 1.25
C ALA A 111 0.83 -9.22 1.95
N LYS A 112 1.60 -9.96 1.17
CA LYS A 112 2.68 -10.83 1.63
C LYS A 112 3.99 -10.40 1.01
N MET A 113 5.03 -10.26 1.82
CA MET A 113 6.39 -9.99 1.35
C MET A 113 7.06 -11.26 0.86
N TYR A 114 7.69 -11.18 -0.31
CA TYR A 114 8.34 -12.36 -0.90
C TYR A 114 9.61 -12.80 -0.17
N GLN A 115 10.40 -11.86 0.36
CA GLN A 115 11.70 -12.19 0.94
C GLN A 115 11.62 -12.71 2.37
N THR A 116 10.65 -12.28 3.15
CA THR A 116 10.57 -12.58 4.59
C THR A 116 9.34 -13.39 4.97
N ASP A 117 8.42 -13.59 4.01
CA ASP A 117 7.14 -14.26 4.25
C ASP A 117 6.22 -13.51 5.25
N ASP A 118 6.58 -12.28 5.62
CA ASP A 118 5.77 -11.46 6.52
C ASP A 118 4.49 -10.99 5.84
N ASN A 119 3.40 -11.04 6.58
CA ASN A 119 2.16 -10.39 6.17
C ASN A 119 2.21 -8.91 6.53
N ILE A 120 1.76 -8.08 5.61
CA ILE A 120 1.64 -6.65 5.79
C ILE A 120 0.21 -6.20 5.44
N VAL A 121 -0.24 -5.16 6.10
CA VAL A 121 -1.52 -4.52 5.84
C VAL A 121 -1.25 -3.14 5.25
N LEU A 122 -1.81 -2.87 4.08
CA LEU A 122 -1.77 -1.56 3.43
C LEU A 122 -3.13 -0.91 3.57
N CYS A 123 -3.19 0.21 4.28
CA CYS A 123 -4.42 1.00 4.40
C CYS A 123 -4.22 2.39 3.80
N ARG A 124 -5.26 2.92 3.12
CA ARG A 124 -5.25 4.31 2.66
C ARG A 124 -4.95 5.25 3.82
N TYR A 125 -3.96 6.12 3.63
CA TYR A 125 -3.59 7.09 4.65
C TYR A 125 -4.39 8.38 4.47
N PHE A 126 -5.20 8.70 5.48
CA PHE A 126 -5.91 9.96 5.58
C PHE A 126 -5.24 10.82 6.65
N LYS A 127 -4.72 11.97 6.25
CA LYS A 127 -4.15 12.93 7.20
C LYS A 127 -5.25 13.35 8.19
N LYS A 128 -5.05 13.05 9.48
CA LYS A 128 -5.98 13.54 10.51
C LYS A 128 -6.00 15.07 10.45
N PRO A 129 -7.17 15.72 10.43
CA PRO A 129 -7.25 17.17 10.53
C PRO A 129 -6.53 17.60 11.80
N LYS A 130 -5.67 18.63 11.69
CA LYS A 130 -5.04 19.21 12.88
C LYS A 130 -6.18 19.64 13.82
N PRO A 131 -6.11 19.31 15.13
CA PRO A 131 -7.08 19.82 16.07
C PRO A 131 -7.08 21.35 15.95
N GLN A 132 -8.23 21.90 15.63
CA GLN A 132 -8.37 23.35 15.59
C GLN A 132 -8.08 23.85 17.01
N PRO A 133 -7.26 24.92 17.15
CA PRO A 133 -7.07 25.54 18.46
C PRO A 133 -8.47 25.86 19.00
N ILE A 134 -8.78 25.35 20.17
CA ILE A 134 -10.03 25.63 20.86
C ILE A 134 -10.07 27.15 20.98
N GLN A 135 -10.94 27.79 20.19
CA GLN A 135 -11.24 29.19 20.40
C GLN A 135 -11.83 29.26 21.80
N GLN A 136 -11.00 29.67 22.76
CA GLN A 136 -11.52 30.05 24.07
C GLN A 136 -12.54 31.14 23.77
N LYS A 137 -13.81 30.79 23.88
CA LYS A 137 -14.88 31.76 23.94
C LYS A 137 -14.50 32.71 25.07
N LYS A 138 -14.01 33.88 24.75
CA LYS A 138 -13.86 34.98 25.67
C LYS A 138 -15.23 35.11 26.34
N LYS A 139 -15.30 34.71 27.60
CA LYS A 139 -16.47 34.93 28.44
C LYS A 139 -16.58 36.46 28.53
N LEU A 140 -17.49 37.00 27.76
CA LEU A 140 -17.91 38.39 27.92
C LEU A 140 -18.53 38.47 29.32
N GLU A 141 -17.77 38.88 30.33
CA GLU A 141 -18.34 39.34 31.57
C GLU A 141 -19.05 40.65 31.25
N ILE A 142 -20.34 40.52 31.10
CA ILE A 142 -21.21 41.72 31.13
C ILE A 142 -21.18 42.19 32.55
N ILE A 143 -20.35 43.21 32.82
CA ILE A 143 -20.39 43.97 34.07
C ILE A 143 -21.68 44.81 33.98
N MET A 144 -22.77 44.32 34.58
CA MET A 144 -23.95 45.17 34.84
C MET A 144 -23.60 46.09 35.97
N ARG A 145 -23.57 47.39 35.70
CA ARG A 145 -23.61 48.43 36.71
C ARG A 145 -25.05 48.73 37.09
#